data_3e7dabea3310e9fa4715204e56435139
#
_entry.id   3e7dabea3310e9fa4715204e56435139
#
_cell.length_a   1.000
_cell.length_b   1.000
_cell.length_c   1.000
_cell.angle_alpha   90.00
_cell.angle_beta   90.00
_cell.angle_gamma   90.00
#
_symmetry.space_group_name_H-M   'P 1'
#
loop_
_entity.id
_entity.type
_entity.pdbx_description
1 polymer ?
#
loop_
_entity_poly.entity_id
_entity_poly.type
_entity_poly.pdbx_seq_one_letter_code
_entity_poly.pdbx_strand_id
1 'polypeptide(L)'
;MGRVQDKVVFITGAARGQGRAHALRLAEEGADIIAVDLCENIATNGYALASQDDLDETARLVDKLGRRIVARKADVRDPAALKAAVAEGVAEFGRLDGVVAQAGIAPLGPQDSALAFIDAITVDFNGVVHAVEAALPHLQAGASIVATGSIAALIPASVDNPANGPGGLGYSFAKRTVAAFIHDLATVLASRQIRANAVHPTNVNTDMLNNELMYRSFRPDLENPTREDALVSFPATTGMGNPYVEPEDIADAVLFLISEESRWVTGMQMRVDAGGYVKKRPQLPTF
;
A
#
# COMPACT_ATOMS: atom_id res chain seq x y z
N MET A 1 22.63 5.90 15.12
CA MET A 1 21.53 6.86 14.92
C MET A 1 20.69 6.29 13.79
N GLY A 2 19.39 6.14 14.00
CA GLY A 2 18.50 5.53 13.01
C GLY A 2 18.34 6.41 11.76
N ARG A 3 18.02 5.80 10.62
CA ARG A 3 17.90 6.48 9.30
C ARG A 3 16.76 7.50 9.25
N VAL A 4 15.76 7.36 10.13
CA VAL A 4 14.61 8.27 10.27
C VAL A 4 14.43 8.71 11.74
N GLN A 5 15.54 8.86 12.44
CA GLN A 5 15.56 9.23 13.85
C GLN A 5 14.75 10.50 14.10
N ASP A 6 13.81 10.43 15.05
CA ASP A 6 12.92 11.50 15.51
C ASP A 6 11.99 12.09 14.44
N LYS A 7 11.83 11.40 13.30
CA LYS A 7 10.77 11.70 12.33
C LYS A 7 9.43 11.17 12.85
N VAL A 8 8.34 11.79 12.41
CA VAL A 8 6.96 11.36 12.63
C VAL A 8 6.35 10.99 11.30
N VAL A 9 5.82 9.76 11.19
CA VAL A 9 5.29 9.22 9.93
C VAL A 9 3.83 8.79 10.10
N PHE A 10 2.95 9.32 9.24
CA PHE A 10 1.55 8.93 9.15
C PHE A 10 1.39 7.75 8.19
N ILE A 11 0.75 6.67 8.64
CA ILE A 11 0.57 5.43 7.88
C ILE A 11 -0.91 5.04 7.86
N THR A 12 -1.49 4.84 6.66
CA THR A 12 -2.83 4.28 6.51
C THR A 12 -2.76 2.77 6.22
N GLY A 13 -3.78 2.00 6.67
CA GLY A 13 -3.75 0.54 6.53
C GLY A 13 -2.69 -0.12 7.41
N ALA A 14 -2.48 0.43 8.62
CA ALA A 14 -1.34 0.10 9.47
C ALA A 14 -1.52 -1.13 10.35
N ALA A 15 -2.73 -1.72 10.40
CA ALA A 15 -3.05 -2.78 11.35
C ALA A 15 -2.34 -4.10 11.07
N ARG A 16 -2.02 -4.43 9.81
CA ARG A 16 -1.36 -5.70 9.42
C ARG A 16 -0.60 -5.60 8.10
N GLY A 17 -0.01 -6.73 7.68
CA GLY A 17 0.67 -6.85 6.38
C GLY A 17 1.72 -5.79 6.15
N GLN A 18 1.72 -5.19 4.95
CA GLN A 18 2.70 -4.17 4.59
C GLN A 18 2.65 -2.95 5.52
N GLY A 19 1.44 -2.48 5.90
CA GLY A 19 1.30 -1.30 6.78
C GLY A 19 1.94 -1.52 8.15
N ARG A 20 1.75 -2.69 8.76
CA ARG A 20 2.45 -3.07 10.00
C ARG A 20 3.97 -3.15 9.78
N ALA A 21 4.41 -3.77 8.70
CA ALA A 21 5.84 -3.86 8.37
C ALA A 21 6.47 -2.46 8.21
N HIS A 22 5.77 -1.52 7.57
CA HIS A 22 6.22 -0.13 7.47
C HIS A 22 6.34 0.53 8.84
N ALA A 23 5.32 0.38 9.70
CA ALA A 23 5.33 0.95 11.05
C ALA A 23 6.51 0.43 11.88
N LEU A 24 6.73 -0.88 11.86
CA LEU A 24 7.83 -1.51 12.59
C LEU A 24 9.20 -1.10 12.03
N ARG A 25 9.38 -1.17 10.72
CA ARG A 25 10.65 -0.85 10.08
C ARG A 25 11.06 0.61 10.28
N LEU A 26 10.10 1.54 10.22
CA LEU A 26 10.34 2.95 10.50
C LEU A 26 10.62 3.20 11.99
N ALA A 27 9.91 2.50 12.88
CA ALA A 27 10.13 2.58 14.33
C ALA A 27 11.51 2.04 14.74
N GLU A 28 11.96 0.92 14.18
CA GLU A 28 13.32 0.38 14.36
C GLU A 28 14.40 1.40 14.03
N GLU A 29 14.15 2.26 13.06
CA GLU A 29 15.06 3.32 12.60
C GLU A 29 14.78 4.68 13.25
N GLY A 30 13.97 4.69 14.32
CA GLY A 30 13.81 5.83 15.21
C GLY A 30 12.62 6.75 14.94
N ALA A 31 11.67 6.38 14.08
CA ALA A 31 10.47 7.17 13.85
C ALA A 31 9.39 6.93 14.91
N ASP A 32 8.59 7.97 15.22
CA ASP A 32 7.29 7.86 15.87
C ASP A 32 6.18 7.72 14.83
N ILE A 33 5.08 7.06 15.14
CA ILE A 33 4.08 6.62 14.16
C ILE A 33 2.71 7.21 14.47
N ILE A 34 2.03 7.74 13.44
CA ILE A 34 0.59 7.99 13.44
C ILE A 34 -0.02 6.91 12.55
N ALA A 35 -0.81 6.00 13.13
CA ALA A 35 -1.34 4.82 12.46
C ALA A 35 -2.86 4.87 12.36
N VAL A 36 -3.41 4.61 11.18
CA VAL A 36 -4.86 4.41 11.02
C VAL A 36 -5.16 3.14 10.24
N ASP A 37 -6.28 2.52 10.58
CA ASP A 37 -6.85 1.40 9.85
C ASP A 37 -8.38 1.41 9.98
N LEU A 38 -9.09 0.82 9.01
CA LEU A 38 -10.55 0.71 9.05
C LEU A 38 -11.02 -0.22 10.16
N CYS A 39 -10.30 -1.31 10.43
CA CYS A 39 -10.63 -2.34 11.43
C CYS A 39 -12.05 -2.92 11.28
N GLU A 40 -12.54 -2.99 10.05
CA GLU A 40 -13.85 -3.54 9.68
C GLU A 40 -13.81 -4.15 8.27
N ASN A 41 -14.72 -5.08 8.00
CA ASN A 41 -14.86 -5.65 6.66
C ASN A 41 -15.63 -4.71 5.74
N ILE A 42 -15.25 -4.72 4.45
CA ILE A 42 -16.00 -4.10 3.35
C ILE A 42 -16.75 -5.22 2.63
N ALA A 43 -18.05 -5.06 2.44
CA ALA A 43 -18.93 -6.14 1.94
C ALA A 43 -18.52 -6.69 0.55
N THR A 44 -17.92 -5.86 -0.27
CA THR A 44 -17.45 -6.26 -1.62
C THR A 44 -16.08 -6.96 -1.60
N ASN A 45 -15.36 -6.90 -0.46
CA ASN A 45 -14.05 -7.51 -0.34
C ASN A 45 -14.20 -8.95 0.17
N GLY A 46 -13.78 -9.92 -0.61
CA GLY A 46 -14.05 -11.34 -0.37
C GLY A 46 -13.08 -12.04 0.59
N TYR A 47 -12.19 -11.30 1.26
CA TYR A 47 -11.35 -11.80 2.34
C TYR A 47 -11.45 -10.88 3.56
N ALA A 48 -11.25 -11.43 4.77
CA ALA A 48 -11.35 -10.66 6.00
C ALA A 48 -10.32 -9.52 6.02
N LEU A 49 -10.76 -8.32 6.36
CA LEU A 49 -9.88 -7.17 6.62
C LEU A 49 -9.37 -7.21 8.07
N ALA A 50 -8.49 -6.26 8.41
CA ALA A 50 -7.92 -6.16 9.75
C ALA A 50 -8.98 -5.90 10.81
N SER A 51 -8.72 -6.33 12.02
CA SER A 51 -9.51 -6.08 13.23
C SER A 51 -8.89 -4.96 14.08
N GLN A 52 -9.61 -4.53 15.12
CA GLN A 52 -9.06 -3.62 16.14
C GLN A 52 -7.86 -4.28 16.86
N ASP A 53 -7.95 -5.57 17.17
CA ASP A 53 -6.85 -6.32 17.81
C ASP A 53 -5.58 -6.32 16.96
N ASP A 54 -5.72 -6.33 15.62
CA ASP A 54 -4.56 -6.21 14.71
C ASP A 54 -3.91 -4.83 14.81
N LEU A 55 -4.69 -3.76 14.92
CA LEU A 55 -4.17 -2.40 15.07
C LEU A 55 -3.50 -2.22 16.45
N ASP A 56 -4.12 -2.74 17.50
CA ASP A 56 -3.60 -2.72 18.88
C ASP A 56 -2.28 -3.51 18.95
N GLU A 57 -2.18 -4.63 18.24
CA GLU A 57 -0.92 -5.39 18.14
C GLU A 57 0.19 -4.59 17.44
N THR A 58 -0.14 -3.85 16.37
CA THR A 58 0.84 -2.96 15.73
C THR A 58 1.32 -1.89 16.71
N ALA A 59 0.41 -1.28 17.47
CA ALA A 59 0.75 -0.30 18.49
C ALA A 59 1.70 -0.89 19.55
N ARG A 60 1.34 -2.06 20.09
CA ARG A 60 2.16 -2.78 21.07
C ARG A 60 3.56 -3.12 20.56
N LEU A 61 3.68 -3.47 19.28
CA LEU A 61 4.97 -3.80 18.68
C LEU A 61 5.86 -2.57 18.50
N VAL A 62 5.29 -1.42 18.10
CA VAL A 62 6.01 -0.13 18.01
C VAL A 62 6.49 0.32 19.40
N ASP A 63 5.62 0.23 20.44
CA ASP A 63 5.99 0.54 21.82
C ASP A 63 7.15 -0.33 22.31
N LYS A 64 7.18 -1.62 21.96
CA LYS A 64 8.30 -2.53 22.27
C LYS A 64 9.63 -2.09 21.68
N LEU A 65 9.61 -1.39 20.56
CA LEU A 65 10.81 -0.81 19.93
C LEU A 65 11.23 0.51 20.59
N GLY A 66 10.52 0.94 21.65
CA GLY A 66 10.79 2.18 22.37
C GLY A 66 10.39 3.44 21.59
N ARG A 67 9.46 3.32 20.63
CA ARG A 67 8.92 4.46 19.88
C ARG A 67 7.47 4.69 20.22
N ARG A 68 7.01 5.94 20.04
CA ARG A 68 5.62 6.32 20.35
C ARG A 68 4.72 6.07 19.13
N ILE A 69 3.47 5.74 19.40
CA ILE A 69 2.46 5.55 18.37
C ILE A 69 1.12 6.15 18.82
N VAL A 70 0.47 6.88 17.90
CA VAL A 70 -0.94 7.24 17.98
C VAL A 70 -1.68 6.37 16.99
N ALA A 71 -2.45 5.38 17.46
CA ALA A 71 -3.21 4.45 16.64
C ALA A 71 -4.71 4.77 16.73
N ARG A 72 -5.40 4.91 15.58
CA ARG A 72 -6.83 5.24 15.51
C ARG A 72 -7.55 4.42 14.46
N LYS A 73 -8.74 3.92 14.82
CA LYS A 73 -9.66 3.39 13.83
C LYS A 73 -10.18 4.53 12.97
N ALA A 74 -9.92 4.48 11.65
CA ALA A 74 -10.40 5.47 10.69
C ALA A 74 -10.52 4.85 9.29
N ASP A 75 -11.59 5.22 8.59
CA ASP A 75 -11.80 4.84 7.20
C ASP A 75 -11.13 5.87 6.28
N VAL A 76 -10.28 5.42 5.36
CA VAL A 76 -9.64 6.32 4.38
C VAL A 76 -10.63 6.97 3.41
N ARG A 77 -11.86 6.48 3.33
CA ARG A 77 -12.95 7.08 2.58
C ARG A 77 -13.57 8.30 3.29
N ASP A 78 -13.29 8.46 4.59
CA ASP A 78 -13.72 9.61 5.39
C ASP A 78 -12.56 10.60 5.62
N PRO A 79 -12.50 11.70 4.84
CA PRO A 79 -11.44 12.69 4.97
C PRO A 79 -11.46 13.42 6.32
N ALA A 80 -12.61 13.52 6.99
CA ALA A 80 -12.70 14.17 8.30
C ALA A 80 -12.06 13.30 9.39
N ALA A 81 -12.30 11.98 9.35
CA ALA A 81 -11.65 11.04 10.26
C ALA A 81 -10.13 11.05 10.11
N LEU A 82 -9.61 11.10 8.86
CA LEU A 82 -8.16 11.17 8.63
C LEU A 82 -7.57 12.50 9.12
N LYS A 83 -8.23 13.64 8.87
CA LYS A 83 -7.81 14.95 9.38
C LYS A 83 -7.75 14.97 10.91
N ALA A 84 -8.74 14.37 11.59
CA ALA A 84 -8.76 14.27 13.04
C ALA A 84 -7.60 13.41 13.57
N ALA A 85 -7.34 12.25 12.97
CA ALA A 85 -6.25 11.36 13.38
C ALA A 85 -4.86 12.02 13.19
N VAL A 86 -4.65 12.69 12.06
CA VAL A 86 -3.39 13.43 11.79
C VAL A 86 -3.23 14.59 12.78
N ALA A 87 -4.28 15.38 13.01
CA ALA A 87 -4.22 16.52 13.95
C ALA A 87 -3.91 16.04 15.39
N GLU A 88 -4.48 14.94 15.83
CA GLU A 88 -4.18 14.33 17.12
C GLU A 88 -2.72 13.91 17.23
N GLY A 89 -2.22 13.17 16.21
CA GLY A 89 -0.81 12.74 16.19
C GLY A 89 0.17 13.91 16.14
N VAL A 90 -0.14 14.95 15.35
CA VAL A 90 0.68 16.16 15.30
C VAL A 90 0.65 16.94 16.64
N ALA A 91 -0.50 16.98 17.33
CA ALA A 91 -0.58 17.57 18.66
C ALA A 91 0.28 16.83 19.68
N GLU A 92 0.33 15.49 19.60
CA GLU A 92 1.13 14.64 20.48
C GLU A 92 2.65 14.72 20.19
N PHE A 93 3.03 14.73 18.91
CA PHE A 93 4.44 14.60 18.50
C PHE A 93 5.08 15.93 18.09
N GLY A 94 4.30 16.99 17.85
CA GLY A 94 4.77 18.32 17.50
C GLY A 94 5.16 18.51 16.04
N ARG A 95 5.11 17.45 15.19
CA ARG A 95 5.56 17.50 13.78
C ARG A 95 4.94 16.37 12.93
N LEU A 96 5.09 16.50 11.61
CA LEU A 96 4.83 15.43 10.65
C LEU A 96 5.87 15.51 9.53
N ASP A 97 6.61 14.42 9.29
CA ASP A 97 7.73 14.36 8.34
C ASP A 97 7.48 13.43 7.16
N GLY A 98 6.57 12.49 7.32
CA GLY A 98 6.29 11.51 6.28
C GLY A 98 4.84 11.04 6.24
N VAL A 99 4.43 10.60 5.05
CA VAL A 99 3.14 9.96 4.79
C VAL A 99 3.40 8.67 4.05
N VAL A 100 2.81 7.57 4.52
CA VAL A 100 2.75 6.30 3.82
C VAL A 100 1.28 5.96 3.57
N ALA A 101 0.80 6.31 2.37
CA ALA A 101 -0.56 6.00 1.94
C ALA A 101 -0.61 4.55 1.44
N GLN A 102 -0.82 3.62 2.39
CA GLN A 102 -0.71 2.17 2.20
C GLN A 102 -2.06 1.46 2.14
N ALA A 103 -3.13 1.99 2.75
CA ALA A 103 -4.44 1.35 2.77
C ALA A 103 -4.90 0.97 1.36
N GLY A 104 -5.44 -0.23 1.21
CA GLY A 104 -5.95 -0.72 -0.06
C GLY A 104 -6.64 -2.07 0.08
N ILE A 105 -7.52 -2.37 -0.87
CA ILE A 105 -8.27 -3.62 -1.00
C ILE A 105 -8.14 -4.17 -2.41
N ALA A 106 -8.33 -5.48 -2.56
CA ALA A 106 -8.42 -6.14 -3.87
C ALA A 106 -9.71 -6.98 -3.91
N PRO A 107 -10.86 -6.35 -4.19
CA PRO A 107 -12.17 -7.02 -4.17
C PRO A 107 -12.37 -7.84 -5.45
N LEU A 108 -11.51 -8.85 -5.65
CA LEU A 108 -11.54 -9.75 -6.80
C LEU A 108 -12.70 -10.74 -6.73
N GLY A 109 -13.07 -11.29 -7.87
CA GLY A 109 -14.03 -12.37 -7.97
C GLY A 109 -15.12 -12.09 -9.00
N PRO A 110 -15.93 -13.11 -9.32
CA PRO A 110 -16.95 -13.04 -10.38
C PRO A 110 -18.21 -12.25 -9.96
N GLN A 111 -18.08 -11.33 -9.01
CA GLN A 111 -19.20 -10.48 -8.60
C GLN A 111 -19.58 -9.55 -9.75
N ASP A 112 -20.84 -9.59 -10.18
CA ASP A 112 -21.37 -8.69 -11.23
C ASP A 112 -21.64 -7.28 -10.71
N SER A 113 -21.28 -6.99 -9.46
CA SER A 113 -21.58 -5.72 -8.83
C SER A 113 -20.56 -4.64 -9.18
N ALA A 114 -21.02 -3.54 -9.79
CA ALA A 114 -20.23 -2.34 -9.97
C ALA A 114 -19.73 -1.73 -8.63
N LEU A 115 -20.31 -2.12 -7.50
CA LEU A 115 -19.87 -1.67 -6.16
C LEU A 115 -18.43 -2.10 -5.88
N ALA A 116 -18.00 -3.29 -6.30
CA ALA A 116 -16.63 -3.74 -6.11
C ALA A 116 -15.62 -2.83 -6.85
N PHE A 117 -15.98 -2.36 -8.05
CA PHE A 117 -15.20 -1.38 -8.80
C PHE A 117 -15.13 -0.04 -8.06
N ILE A 118 -16.29 0.45 -7.56
CA ILE A 118 -16.37 1.71 -6.83
C ILE A 118 -15.59 1.65 -5.52
N ASP A 119 -15.73 0.57 -4.76
CA ASP A 119 -15.00 0.41 -3.49
C ASP A 119 -13.48 0.36 -3.69
N ALA A 120 -13.01 -0.33 -4.74
CA ALA A 120 -11.59 -0.31 -5.09
C ALA A 120 -11.09 1.11 -5.38
N ILE A 121 -11.84 1.93 -6.14
CA ILE A 121 -11.45 3.32 -6.42
C ILE A 121 -11.50 4.17 -5.16
N THR A 122 -12.57 4.07 -4.39
CA THR A 122 -12.76 4.94 -3.22
C THR A 122 -11.77 4.64 -2.10
N VAL A 123 -11.35 3.39 -1.93
CA VAL A 123 -10.31 3.00 -0.96
C VAL A 123 -8.91 3.27 -1.53
N ASP A 124 -8.58 2.69 -2.70
CA ASP A 124 -7.21 2.60 -3.17
C ASP A 124 -6.70 3.89 -3.83
N PHE A 125 -7.60 4.72 -4.38
CA PHE A 125 -7.24 6.02 -4.95
C PHE A 125 -7.71 7.18 -4.11
N ASN A 126 -9.01 7.32 -3.83
CA ASN A 126 -9.48 8.46 -3.04
C ASN A 126 -8.88 8.43 -1.63
N GLY A 127 -8.70 7.24 -1.04
CA GLY A 127 -8.01 7.09 0.25
C GLY A 127 -6.58 7.63 0.24
N VAL A 128 -5.82 7.47 -0.85
CA VAL A 128 -4.50 8.07 -1.03
C VAL A 128 -4.60 9.61 -1.08
N VAL A 129 -5.56 10.13 -1.86
CA VAL A 129 -5.79 11.58 -1.97
C VAL A 129 -6.17 12.18 -0.61
N HIS A 130 -7.08 11.53 0.13
CA HIS A 130 -7.51 11.98 1.46
C HIS A 130 -6.38 11.94 2.49
N ALA A 131 -5.52 10.89 2.45
CA ALA A 131 -4.36 10.80 3.33
C ALA A 131 -3.36 11.96 3.08
N VAL A 132 -3.10 12.27 1.81
CA VAL A 132 -2.26 13.41 1.41
C VAL A 132 -2.90 14.72 1.84
N GLU A 133 -4.20 14.91 1.58
CA GLU A 133 -4.95 16.13 1.96
C GLU A 133 -4.91 16.37 3.47
N ALA A 134 -5.11 15.32 4.27
CA ALA A 134 -5.07 15.42 5.73
C ALA A 134 -3.68 15.81 6.26
N ALA A 135 -2.63 15.30 5.64
CA ALA A 135 -1.25 15.51 6.08
C ALA A 135 -0.64 16.83 5.58
N LEU A 136 -1.00 17.28 4.36
CA LEU A 136 -0.33 18.37 3.63
C LEU A 136 -0.21 19.69 4.39
N PRO A 137 -1.18 20.13 5.22
CA PRO A 137 -1.03 21.34 6.04
C PRO A 137 0.07 21.26 7.10
N HIS A 138 0.47 20.05 7.49
CA HIS A 138 1.45 19.79 8.55
C HIS A 138 2.85 19.48 8.01
N LEU A 139 2.98 19.21 6.69
CA LEU A 139 4.26 18.88 6.07
C LEU A 139 5.10 20.12 5.80
N GLN A 140 6.37 20.03 6.18
CA GLN A 140 7.39 21.07 5.96
C GLN A 140 8.40 20.64 4.89
N ALA A 141 9.29 21.54 4.48
CA ALA A 141 10.41 21.23 3.60
C ALA A 141 11.22 20.02 4.13
N GLY A 142 11.58 19.09 3.25
CA GLY A 142 12.23 17.84 3.59
C GLY A 142 11.28 16.67 3.84
N ALA A 143 9.97 16.93 3.95
CA ALA A 143 8.98 15.85 4.13
C ALA A 143 8.88 14.93 2.89
N SER A 144 8.38 13.72 3.11
CA SER A 144 8.24 12.69 2.07
C SER A 144 6.88 12.03 2.10
N ILE A 145 6.25 11.94 0.93
CA ILE A 145 5.01 11.20 0.70
C ILE A 145 5.35 9.95 -0.10
N VAL A 146 4.90 8.79 0.38
CA VAL A 146 5.04 7.50 -0.32
C VAL A 146 3.65 6.88 -0.45
N ALA A 147 3.23 6.59 -1.68
CA ALA A 147 1.99 5.86 -1.92
C ALA A 147 2.28 4.44 -2.40
N THR A 148 1.47 3.48 -1.96
CA THR A 148 1.55 2.11 -2.45
C THR A 148 0.73 1.94 -3.71
N GLY A 149 1.44 1.88 -4.82
CA GLY A 149 0.91 1.45 -6.11
C GLY A 149 0.79 -0.08 -6.19
N SER A 150 1.05 -0.61 -7.36
CA SER A 150 1.13 -2.06 -7.64
C SER A 150 1.80 -2.25 -8.98
N ILE A 151 2.39 -3.42 -9.22
CA ILE A 151 2.81 -3.83 -10.56
C ILE A 151 1.63 -3.85 -11.54
N ALA A 152 0.40 -4.05 -11.05
CA ALA A 152 -0.83 -3.93 -11.82
C ALA A 152 -1.07 -2.53 -12.43
N ALA A 153 -0.43 -1.48 -11.88
CA ALA A 153 -0.44 -0.15 -12.47
C ALA A 153 0.41 -0.06 -13.74
N LEU A 154 1.44 -0.89 -13.84
CA LEU A 154 2.49 -0.79 -14.85
C LEU A 154 2.39 -1.88 -15.92
N ILE A 155 1.70 -2.98 -15.63
CA ILE A 155 1.52 -4.13 -16.53
C ILE A 155 0.04 -4.30 -16.86
N PRO A 156 -0.39 -4.01 -18.10
CA PRO A 156 -1.76 -4.28 -18.53
C PRO A 156 -2.14 -5.76 -18.42
N ALA A 157 -3.42 -6.04 -18.22
CA ALA A 157 -3.99 -7.39 -18.08
C ALA A 157 -3.36 -8.23 -16.94
N SER A 158 -2.81 -7.57 -15.93
CA SER A 158 -2.27 -8.22 -14.73
C SER A 158 -3.41 -8.74 -13.82
N VAL A 159 -4.28 -7.85 -13.37
CA VAL A 159 -5.43 -8.14 -12.51
C VAL A 159 -6.74 -7.76 -13.21
N ASP A 160 -6.69 -6.87 -14.19
CA ASP A 160 -7.79 -6.36 -15.00
C ASP A 160 -8.20 -7.34 -16.12
N ASN A 161 -8.46 -8.58 -15.76
CA ASN A 161 -9.00 -9.60 -16.65
C ASN A 161 -10.44 -9.96 -16.23
N PRO A 162 -11.28 -10.48 -17.16
CA PRO A 162 -12.68 -10.75 -16.86
C PRO A 162 -12.94 -11.71 -15.70
N ALA A 163 -12.02 -12.65 -15.41
CA ALA A 163 -12.16 -13.61 -14.32
C ALA A 163 -12.11 -12.93 -12.92
N ASN A 164 -11.46 -11.78 -12.83
CA ASN A 164 -11.36 -11.00 -11.58
C ASN A 164 -12.51 -10.01 -11.38
N GLY A 165 -13.46 -9.94 -12.33
CA GLY A 165 -14.66 -9.15 -12.23
C GLY A 165 -14.43 -7.63 -12.19
N PRO A 166 -15.49 -6.85 -11.87
CA PRO A 166 -15.41 -5.39 -11.78
C PRO A 166 -14.39 -4.89 -10.74
N GLY A 167 -14.20 -5.63 -9.64
CA GLY A 167 -13.24 -5.28 -8.60
C GLY A 167 -11.78 -5.31 -9.09
N GLY A 168 -11.41 -6.29 -9.91
CA GLY A 168 -10.08 -6.36 -10.54
C GLY A 168 -9.81 -5.18 -11.48
N LEU A 169 -10.83 -4.78 -12.26
CA LEU A 169 -10.76 -3.59 -13.11
C LEU A 169 -10.60 -2.33 -12.26
N GLY A 170 -11.40 -2.19 -11.18
CA GLY A 170 -11.33 -1.06 -10.23
C GLY A 170 -9.98 -0.95 -9.57
N TYR A 171 -9.44 -2.07 -9.07
CA TYR A 171 -8.11 -2.13 -8.49
C TYR A 171 -7.02 -1.64 -9.46
N SER A 172 -6.98 -2.20 -10.67
CA SER A 172 -5.99 -1.80 -11.68
C SER A 172 -6.13 -0.34 -12.09
N PHE A 173 -7.38 0.15 -12.24
CA PHE A 173 -7.64 1.55 -12.53
C PHE A 173 -7.15 2.45 -11.39
N ALA A 174 -7.48 2.14 -10.14
CA ALA A 174 -7.06 2.89 -8.97
C ALA A 174 -5.53 2.97 -8.88
N LYS A 175 -4.83 1.84 -9.02
CA LYS A 175 -3.37 1.80 -8.91
C LYS A 175 -2.67 2.53 -10.07
N ARG A 176 -3.21 2.51 -11.29
CA ARG A 176 -2.74 3.36 -12.41
C ARG A 176 -2.93 4.84 -12.11
N THR A 177 -4.08 5.19 -11.54
CA THR A 177 -4.39 6.58 -11.18
C THR A 177 -3.50 7.07 -10.03
N VAL A 178 -3.20 6.23 -9.03
CA VAL A 178 -2.20 6.54 -7.97
C VAL A 178 -0.84 6.85 -8.58
N ALA A 179 -0.37 6.04 -9.55
CA ALA A 179 0.93 6.28 -10.18
C ALA A 179 0.98 7.64 -10.89
N ALA A 180 -0.05 7.99 -11.65
CA ALA A 180 -0.19 9.29 -12.31
C ALA A 180 -0.29 10.44 -11.28
N PHE A 181 -1.17 10.29 -10.29
CA PHE A 181 -1.36 11.29 -9.23
C PHE A 181 -0.07 11.63 -8.49
N ILE A 182 0.71 10.63 -8.10
CA ILE A 182 1.98 10.83 -7.38
C ILE A 182 3.01 11.54 -8.26
N HIS A 183 3.04 11.25 -9.57
CA HIS A 183 3.89 11.96 -10.52
C HIS A 183 3.53 13.45 -10.58
N ASP A 184 2.25 13.78 -10.73
CA ASP A 184 1.76 15.15 -10.80
C ASP A 184 1.93 15.88 -9.46
N LEU A 185 1.65 15.19 -8.35
CA LEU A 185 1.84 15.72 -6.99
C LEU A 185 3.31 16.09 -6.73
N ALA A 186 4.25 15.28 -7.20
CA ALA A 186 5.68 15.59 -7.09
C ALA A 186 6.04 16.89 -7.79
N THR A 187 5.45 17.16 -8.96
CA THR A 187 5.65 18.41 -9.69
C THR A 187 5.12 19.62 -8.91
N VAL A 188 3.92 19.49 -8.32
CA VAL A 188 3.29 20.57 -7.54
C VAL A 188 4.06 20.85 -6.25
N LEU A 189 4.59 19.83 -5.59
CA LEU A 189 5.23 19.96 -4.28
C LEU A 189 6.74 20.24 -4.34
N ALA A 190 7.37 20.14 -5.50
CA ALA A 190 8.82 20.32 -5.66
C ALA A 190 9.30 21.69 -5.14
N SER A 191 8.57 22.77 -5.42
CA SER A 191 8.91 24.12 -4.95
C SER A 191 8.82 24.26 -3.41
N ARG A 192 8.05 23.40 -2.75
CA ARG A 192 7.97 23.30 -1.28
C ARG A 192 9.03 22.38 -0.69
N GLN A 193 9.91 21.78 -1.51
CA GLN A 193 10.89 20.77 -1.11
C GLN A 193 10.24 19.56 -0.40
N ILE A 194 9.01 19.19 -0.80
CA ILE A 194 8.31 17.99 -0.35
C ILE A 194 8.37 16.98 -1.48
N ARG A 195 8.83 15.78 -1.18
CA ARG A 195 8.97 14.67 -2.13
C ARG A 195 7.69 13.84 -2.17
N ALA A 196 7.33 13.33 -3.35
CA ALA A 196 6.24 12.38 -3.51
C ALA A 196 6.67 11.25 -4.44
N ASN A 197 6.57 10.00 -3.98
CA ASN A 197 7.02 8.81 -4.71
C ASN A 197 5.99 7.69 -4.57
N ALA A 198 5.99 6.74 -5.49
CA ALA A 198 5.19 5.52 -5.40
C ALA A 198 6.09 4.29 -5.34
N VAL A 199 5.68 3.29 -4.54
CA VAL A 199 6.26 1.95 -4.53
C VAL A 199 5.28 1.00 -5.20
N HIS A 200 5.77 0.15 -6.09
CA HIS A 200 4.98 -0.82 -6.86
C HIS A 200 5.41 -2.25 -6.53
N PRO A 201 4.76 -2.88 -5.54
CA PRO A 201 4.99 -4.28 -5.22
C PRO A 201 4.46 -5.22 -6.31
N THR A 202 5.06 -6.42 -6.39
CA THR A 202 4.45 -7.62 -6.97
C THR A 202 3.58 -8.32 -5.93
N ASN A 203 3.41 -9.64 -6.02
CA ASN A 203 2.80 -10.45 -4.97
C ASN A 203 3.56 -10.26 -3.66
N VAL A 204 2.88 -9.87 -2.60
CA VAL A 204 3.43 -9.72 -1.24
C VAL A 204 2.75 -10.75 -0.34
N ASN A 205 3.52 -11.44 0.48
CA ASN A 205 3.05 -12.49 1.39
C ASN A 205 2.17 -11.92 2.51
N THR A 206 0.94 -11.61 2.19
CA THR A 206 -0.09 -11.04 3.08
C THR A 206 -1.43 -11.72 2.87
N ASP A 207 -2.43 -11.42 3.71
CA ASP A 207 -3.80 -11.95 3.54
C ASP A 207 -4.44 -11.53 2.20
N MET A 208 -4.03 -10.37 1.64
CA MET A 208 -4.47 -9.96 0.31
C MET A 208 -4.03 -10.96 -0.78
N LEU A 209 -2.87 -11.60 -0.65
CA LEU A 209 -2.41 -12.65 -1.54
C LEU A 209 -2.91 -14.03 -1.11
N ASN A 210 -2.96 -14.29 0.21
CA ASN A 210 -3.24 -15.61 0.77
C ASN A 210 -4.74 -15.77 1.09
N ASN A 211 -5.57 -15.80 0.06
CA ASN A 211 -7.01 -16.03 0.16
C ASN A 211 -7.55 -16.80 -1.06
N GLU A 212 -8.73 -17.39 -0.90
CA GLU A 212 -9.35 -18.24 -1.92
C GLU A 212 -9.57 -17.53 -3.27
N LEU A 213 -9.99 -16.27 -3.25
CA LEU A 213 -10.26 -15.52 -4.49
C LEU A 213 -8.98 -15.31 -5.28
N MET A 214 -7.89 -14.99 -4.59
CA MET A 214 -6.58 -14.84 -5.21
C MET A 214 -6.08 -16.19 -5.76
N TYR A 215 -6.26 -17.30 -5.01
CA TYR A 215 -5.87 -18.62 -5.51
C TYR A 215 -6.64 -19.00 -6.78
N ARG A 216 -7.95 -18.73 -6.84
CA ARG A 216 -8.76 -18.93 -8.04
C ARG A 216 -8.32 -18.05 -9.22
N SER A 217 -7.89 -16.82 -8.95
CA SER A 217 -7.34 -15.92 -9.98
C SER A 217 -6.06 -16.49 -10.61
N PHE A 218 -5.21 -17.16 -9.83
CA PHE A 218 -3.97 -17.79 -10.30
C PHE A 218 -4.17 -19.22 -10.85
N ARG A 219 -5.20 -19.91 -10.42
CA ARG A 219 -5.52 -21.30 -10.81
C ARG A 219 -6.98 -21.41 -11.24
N PRO A 220 -7.38 -20.70 -12.33
CA PRO A 220 -8.75 -20.79 -12.84
C PRO A 220 -9.09 -22.17 -13.42
N ASP A 221 -8.10 -23.03 -13.60
CA ASP A 221 -8.22 -24.43 -14.02
C ASP A 221 -8.73 -25.36 -12.90
N LEU A 222 -8.70 -24.92 -11.64
CA LEU A 222 -9.14 -25.66 -10.47
C LEU A 222 -10.41 -25.07 -9.86
N GLU A 223 -11.32 -25.94 -9.42
CA GLU A 223 -12.58 -25.50 -8.79
C GLU A 223 -12.34 -24.90 -7.39
N ASN A 224 -11.49 -25.52 -6.58
CA ASN A 224 -11.15 -25.09 -5.22
C ASN A 224 -9.63 -25.16 -4.99
N PRO A 225 -8.85 -24.24 -5.58
CA PRO A 225 -7.41 -24.26 -5.44
C PRO A 225 -6.99 -23.93 -4.01
N THR A 226 -5.98 -24.64 -3.53
CA THR A 226 -5.31 -24.38 -2.25
C THR A 226 -4.18 -23.36 -2.41
N ARG A 227 -3.58 -22.94 -1.29
CA ARG A 227 -2.37 -22.12 -1.29
C ARG A 227 -1.23 -22.81 -2.02
N GLU A 228 -1.06 -24.11 -1.81
CA GLU A 228 -0.02 -24.94 -2.44
C GLU A 228 -0.18 -24.96 -3.96
N ASP A 229 -1.42 -25.08 -4.46
CA ASP A 229 -1.72 -25.02 -5.88
C ASP A 229 -1.37 -23.65 -6.49
N ALA A 230 -1.69 -22.57 -5.78
CA ALA A 230 -1.41 -21.20 -6.23
C ALA A 230 0.10 -20.87 -6.21
N LEU A 231 0.84 -21.38 -5.23
CA LEU A 231 2.29 -21.18 -5.10
C LEU A 231 3.06 -21.63 -6.34
N VAL A 232 2.58 -22.65 -7.08
CA VAL A 232 3.19 -23.11 -8.34
C VAL A 232 3.07 -22.03 -9.43
N SER A 233 2.00 -21.23 -9.39
CA SER A 233 1.68 -20.22 -10.40
C SER A 233 2.24 -18.82 -10.07
N PHE A 234 2.45 -18.49 -8.80
CA PHE A 234 2.94 -17.17 -8.37
C PHE A 234 4.25 -16.74 -9.05
N PRO A 235 5.26 -17.61 -9.28
CA PRO A 235 6.49 -17.23 -9.98
C PRO A 235 6.27 -16.76 -11.43
N ALA A 236 5.07 -17.00 -12.00
CA ALA A 236 4.73 -16.43 -13.30
C ALA A 236 4.71 -14.90 -13.31
N THR A 237 4.52 -14.26 -12.16
CA THR A 237 4.49 -12.78 -12.02
C THR A 237 5.85 -12.16 -11.74
N THR A 238 6.87 -12.95 -11.43
CA THR A 238 8.23 -12.47 -11.09
C THR A 238 9.26 -12.87 -12.13
N GLY A 239 10.32 -12.08 -12.28
CA GLY A 239 11.45 -12.40 -13.15
C GLY A 239 12.51 -13.28 -12.50
N MET A 240 12.65 -13.18 -11.16
CA MET A 240 13.63 -13.92 -10.36
C MET A 240 13.15 -15.32 -9.95
N GLY A 241 11.87 -15.66 -10.23
CA GLY A 241 11.32 -16.99 -9.98
C GLY A 241 10.84 -17.25 -8.53
N ASN A 242 10.94 -16.28 -7.64
CA ASN A 242 10.34 -16.37 -6.31
C ASN A 242 8.80 -16.21 -6.40
N PRO A 243 8.02 -16.85 -5.53
CA PRO A 243 6.55 -16.79 -5.59
C PRO A 243 6.00 -15.41 -5.17
N TYR A 244 6.66 -14.75 -4.24
CA TYR A 244 6.28 -13.45 -3.68
C TYR A 244 7.50 -12.78 -3.05
N VAL A 245 7.34 -11.53 -2.62
CA VAL A 245 8.23 -10.81 -1.71
C VAL A 245 7.56 -10.72 -0.34
N GLU A 246 8.36 -10.44 0.70
CA GLU A 246 7.81 -10.26 2.05
C GLU A 246 7.42 -8.79 2.28
N PRO A 247 6.50 -8.50 3.22
CA PRO A 247 6.15 -7.13 3.60
C PRO A 247 7.36 -6.27 3.96
N GLU A 248 8.39 -6.86 4.56
CA GLU A 248 9.63 -6.24 4.97
C GLU A 248 10.45 -5.72 3.78
N ASP A 249 10.42 -6.42 2.64
CA ASP A 249 11.10 -5.99 1.40
C ASP A 249 10.51 -4.66 0.90
N ILE A 250 9.19 -4.48 1.06
CA ILE A 250 8.51 -3.25 0.70
C ILE A 250 8.79 -2.16 1.74
N ALA A 251 8.85 -2.54 3.02
CA ALA A 251 9.14 -1.61 4.11
C ALA A 251 10.55 -1.01 4.00
N ASP A 252 11.54 -1.76 3.54
CA ASP A 252 12.88 -1.25 3.27
C ASP A 252 12.91 -0.20 2.15
N ALA A 253 12.12 -0.38 1.10
CA ALA A 253 11.98 0.63 0.04
C ALA A 253 11.27 1.89 0.57
N VAL A 254 10.24 1.74 1.38
CA VAL A 254 9.54 2.86 2.04
C VAL A 254 10.49 3.60 2.99
N LEU A 255 11.27 2.89 3.80
CA LEU A 255 12.28 3.48 4.68
C LEU A 255 13.28 4.33 3.89
N PHE A 256 13.81 3.82 2.77
CA PHE A 256 14.67 4.60 1.88
C PHE A 256 13.99 5.88 1.41
N LEU A 257 12.74 5.79 0.94
CA LEU A 257 12.00 6.96 0.41
C LEU A 257 11.60 7.98 1.49
N ILE A 258 11.43 7.57 2.75
CA ILE A 258 11.17 8.47 3.89
C ILE A 258 12.45 9.11 4.42
N SER A 259 13.58 8.43 4.27
CA SER A 259 14.89 8.89 4.79
C SER A 259 15.50 10.02 3.97
N GLU A 260 16.57 10.64 4.51
CA GLU A 260 17.38 11.65 3.82
C GLU A 260 18.23 11.06 2.67
N GLU A 261 18.39 9.75 2.63
CA GLU A 261 19.12 9.07 1.53
C GLU A 261 18.47 9.32 0.18
N SER A 262 17.15 9.51 0.17
CA SER A 262 16.35 9.81 -1.03
C SER A 262 16.02 11.30 -1.20
N ARG A 263 16.77 12.21 -0.57
CA ARG A 263 16.47 13.66 -0.55
C ARG A 263 16.29 14.32 -1.93
N TRP A 264 16.83 13.71 -2.98
CA TRP A 264 16.69 14.15 -4.36
C TRP A 264 15.86 13.23 -5.25
N VAL A 265 15.10 12.31 -4.64
CA VAL A 265 14.22 11.37 -5.34
C VAL A 265 12.77 11.82 -5.16
N THR A 266 12.15 12.32 -6.23
CA THR A 266 10.72 12.68 -6.27
C THR A 266 10.12 12.32 -7.62
N GLY A 267 8.82 12.00 -7.68
CA GLY A 267 8.14 11.54 -8.89
C GLY A 267 8.50 10.09 -9.29
N MET A 268 9.27 9.38 -8.44
CA MET A 268 9.73 8.02 -8.71
C MET A 268 8.59 7.02 -8.65
N GLN A 269 8.60 6.09 -9.61
CA GLN A 269 7.75 4.89 -9.64
C GLN A 269 8.66 3.69 -9.32
N MET A 270 8.92 3.46 -8.02
CA MET A 270 9.86 2.45 -7.55
C MET A 270 9.23 1.06 -7.56
N ARG A 271 9.80 0.14 -8.30
CA ARG A 271 9.33 -1.25 -8.35
C ARG A 271 10.08 -2.10 -7.34
N VAL A 272 9.34 -2.85 -6.53
CA VAL A 272 9.82 -3.92 -5.67
C VAL A 272 9.09 -5.18 -6.12
N ASP A 273 9.49 -5.70 -7.27
CA ASP A 273 8.69 -6.63 -8.06
C ASP A 273 9.46 -7.91 -8.48
N ALA A 274 10.61 -8.14 -7.91
CA ALA A 274 11.47 -9.26 -8.26
C ALA A 274 11.64 -9.46 -9.79
N GLY A 275 11.71 -8.32 -10.53
CA GLY A 275 11.87 -8.31 -11.97
C GLY A 275 10.60 -8.62 -12.78
N GLY A 276 9.44 -8.58 -12.17
CA GLY A 276 8.17 -8.88 -12.85
C GLY A 276 7.89 -7.97 -14.05
N TYR A 277 8.19 -6.70 -13.93
CA TYR A 277 7.99 -5.73 -15.03
C TYR A 277 8.91 -5.96 -16.22
N VAL A 278 10.16 -6.35 -15.99
CA VAL A 278 11.16 -6.57 -17.03
C VAL A 278 11.19 -8.01 -17.53
N LYS A 279 10.37 -8.89 -16.98
CA LYS A 279 10.27 -10.28 -17.41
C LYS A 279 9.85 -10.34 -18.89
N LYS A 280 10.63 -11.04 -19.71
CA LYS A 280 10.24 -11.31 -21.10
C LYS A 280 8.98 -12.17 -21.11
N ARG A 281 7.88 -11.63 -21.61
CA ARG A 281 6.66 -12.40 -21.86
C ARG A 281 6.86 -13.20 -23.15
N PRO A 282 6.36 -14.47 -23.22
CA PRO A 282 6.29 -15.15 -24.50
C PRO A 282 5.51 -14.26 -25.47
N GLN A 283 6.08 -14.00 -26.65
CA GLN A 283 5.31 -13.33 -27.71
C GLN A 283 4.14 -14.26 -28.05
N LEU A 284 2.93 -13.73 -27.93
CA LEU A 284 1.76 -14.42 -28.47
C LEU A 284 2.02 -14.60 -29.97
N PRO A 285 1.72 -15.78 -30.56
CA PRO A 285 1.80 -15.93 -31.99
C PRO A 285 1.00 -14.81 -32.65
N THR A 286 1.63 -14.06 -33.54
CA THR A 286 0.91 -13.13 -34.43
C THR A 286 0.01 -13.97 -35.31
N PHE A 287 -1.31 -13.83 -35.12
CA PHE A 287 -2.30 -14.42 -36.03
C PHE A 287 -2.34 -13.63 -37.33
#